data_410da99c2dadd8ac045e3c8a39d81d37
#
_entry.id   410da99c2dadd8ac045e3c8a39d81d37
#
_cell.length_a   1.000
_cell.length_b   1.000
_cell.length_c   1.000
_cell.angle_alpha   90.00
_cell.angle_beta   90.00
_cell.angle_gamma   90.00
#
_symmetry.space_group_name_H-M   'P 1'
#
loop_
_entity.id
_entity.type
_entity.pdbx_description
1 polymer ?
#
loop_
_entity_poly.entity_id
_entity_poly.type
_entity_poly.pdbx_seq_one_letter_code
_entity_poly.pdbx_strand_id
1 'polypeptide(L)'
;DRVTEGTSKDRILFRMIADENNPLKDYFEISSEDGKVLITGNSDLSLATGLNWYLKYVAGIHLSWNNLSQKLPEILPLPQEKIRKETSMQNRYYLNYCTYSYSMAFWDWERWEKEIDWMAMHGINMPLSITGMEVVWYNLLKRLGYTTEEVNEFISGPAFMAWWQMNNLEGWGGPNPDSWYQQQEALQKKIVARMRELGIEPVFPGYAGMVPRNIGEKLGYQIADPGKWCGFPVRLSFLRKMNTSILLPLCIMRNWRNSMEKPTIIAWIHSMREVTRKESTWRKPVLLLWQP
;
A
#
# COMPACT_ATOMS: atom_id res chain seq x y z
N ASP A 1 -7.37 -19.66 8.80
CA ASP A 1 -6.52 -20.75 9.31
C ASP A 1 -5.15 -20.27 9.80
N ARG A 2 -4.44 -19.36 9.07
CA ARG A 2 -3.09 -18.91 9.47
C ARG A 2 -3.06 -18.24 10.84
N VAL A 3 -3.92 -17.28 11.10
CA VAL A 3 -3.95 -16.54 12.39
C VAL A 3 -4.33 -17.39 13.58
N THR A 4 -4.98 -18.54 13.37
CA THR A 4 -5.39 -19.49 14.41
C THR A 4 -4.60 -20.78 14.36
N GLU A 5 -3.56 -20.87 13.54
CA GLU A 5 -2.73 -22.06 13.33
C GLU A 5 -3.53 -23.31 13.03
N GLY A 6 -4.60 -23.18 12.22
CA GLY A 6 -5.50 -24.26 11.82
C GLY A 6 -6.48 -24.72 12.91
N THR A 7 -6.43 -24.16 14.10
CA THR A 7 -7.24 -24.63 15.24
C THR A 7 -8.66 -24.06 15.27
N SER A 8 -9.04 -23.18 14.36
CA SER A 8 -10.42 -22.66 14.22
C SER A 8 -11.34 -23.58 13.44
N LYS A 9 -10.79 -24.53 12.67
CA LYS A 9 -11.56 -25.42 11.80
C LYS A 9 -12.64 -26.16 12.58
N ASP A 10 -13.85 -26.21 12.03
CA ASP A 10 -15.03 -26.85 12.59
C ASP A 10 -15.52 -26.28 13.94
N ARG A 11 -14.91 -25.23 14.47
CA ARG A 11 -15.27 -24.56 15.73
C ARG A 11 -15.77 -23.14 15.56
N ILE A 12 -15.34 -22.48 14.47
CA ILE A 12 -15.78 -21.16 14.07
C ILE A 12 -16.35 -21.26 12.66
N LEU A 13 -17.62 -20.91 12.52
CA LEU A 13 -18.34 -20.86 11.25
C LEU A 13 -18.31 -19.44 10.70
N PHE A 14 -18.17 -19.33 9.38
CA PHE A 14 -18.23 -18.06 8.67
C PHE A 14 -19.41 -18.08 7.68
N ARG A 15 -20.19 -17.00 7.68
CA ARG A 15 -21.33 -16.84 6.78
C ARG A 15 -21.36 -15.46 6.18
N MET A 16 -21.32 -15.40 4.86
CA MET A 16 -21.44 -14.12 4.13
C MET A 16 -22.91 -13.84 3.84
N ILE A 17 -23.36 -12.63 4.17
CA ILE A 17 -24.71 -12.15 3.88
C ILE A 17 -24.58 -10.73 3.36
N ALA A 18 -24.95 -10.51 2.08
CA ALA A 18 -24.99 -9.18 1.49
C ALA A 18 -26.04 -8.31 2.23
N ASP A 19 -25.67 -7.07 2.54
CA ASP A 19 -26.64 -6.08 3.03
C ASP A 19 -27.12 -5.23 1.85
N GLU A 20 -28.23 -5.63 1.26
CA GLU A 20 -28.83 -4.95 0.10
C GLU A 20 -29.28 -3.51 0.44
N ASN A 21 -29.59 -3.24 1.71
CA ASN A 21 -30.06 -1.93 2.17
C ASN A 21 -28.91 -0.94 2.42
N ASN A 22 -27.68 -1.41 2.61
CA ASN A 22 -26.53 -0.56 2.93
C ASN A 22 -25.21 -1.13 2.36
N PRO A 23 -25.07 -1.21 1.03
CA PRO A 23 -23.94 -1.90 0.40
C PRO A 23 -22.58 -1.23 0.66
N LEU A 24 -22.55 -0.01 1.18
CA LEU A 24 -21.34 0.77 1.43
C LEU A 24 -20.80 0.65 2.87
N LYS A 25 -21.54 -0.02 3.76
CA LYS A 25 -21.12 -0.20 5.15
C LYS A 25 -20.67 -1.63 5.41
N ASP A 26 -19.44 -1.78 5.85
CA ASP A 26 -18.98 -3.05 6.40
C ASP A 26 -19.62 -3.29 7.77
N TYR A 27 -20.13 -4.50 7.97
CA TYR A 27 -20.63 -4.97 9.26
C TYR A 27 -20.28 -6.42 9.49
N PHE A 28 -20.23 -6.82 10.76
CA PHE A 28 -20.20 -8.21 11.17
C PHE A 28 -21.14 -8.48 12.34
N GLU A 29 -21.53 -9.74 12.50
CA GLU A 29 -22.27 -10.23 13.64
C GLU A 29 -21.53 -11.45 14.21
N ILE A 30 -21.58 -11.60 15.53
CA ILE A 30 -21.03 -12.73 16.24
C ILE A 30 -22.16 -13.37 17.04
N SER A 31 -22.40 -14.65 16.84
CA SER A 31 -23.42 -15.43 17.53
C SER A 31 -22.93 -16.87 17.72
N SER A 32 -23.79 -17.75 18.18
CA SER A 32 -23.52 -19.19 18.24
C SER A 32 -24.56 -19.96 17.44
N GLU A 33 -24.14 -21.07 16.83
CA GLU A 33 -24.97 -22.00 16.08
C GLU A 33 -24.44 -23.43 16.33
N ASP A 34 -25.29 -24.35 16.78
CA ASP A 34 -24.94 -25.72 17.08
C ASP A 34 -23.71 -25.90 17.99
N GLY A 35 -23.58 -25.04 19.02
CA GLY A 35 -22.46 -25.07 19.95
C GLY A 35 -21.15 -24.52 19.39
N LYS A 36 -21.16 -23.93 18.20
CA LYS A 36 -20.03 -23.32 17.55
C LYS A 36 -20.18 -21.80 17.50
N VAL A 37 -19.08 -21.09 17.37
CA VAL A 37 -19.09 -19.63 17.12
C VAL A 37 -19.46 -19.39 15.67
N LEU A 38 -20.45 -18.54 15.43
CA LEU A 38 -20.83 -18.09 14.07
C LEU A 38 -20.47 -16.62 13.89
N ILE A 39 -19.65 -16.35 12.88
CA ILE A 39 -19.31 -15.01 12.43
C ILE A 39 -19.98 -14.77 11.09
N THR A 40 -20.84 -13.75 11.04
CA THR A 40 -21.55 -13.33 9.83
C THR A 40 -21.06 -11.96 9.42
N GLY A 41 -20.91 -11.71 8.13
CA GLY A 41 -20.44 -10.41 7.61
C GLY A 41 -20.85 -10.21 6.15
N ASN A 42 -20.74 -8.99 5.64
CA ASN A 42 -21.11 -8.65 4.27
C ASN A 42 -19.91 -8.60 3.31
N SER A 43 -18.70 -8.88 3.80
CA SER A 43 -17.48 -8.96 3.02
C SER A 43 -16.45 -9.87 3.70
N ASP A 44 -15.46 -10.36 2.96
CA ASP A 44 -14.35 -11.13 3.53
C ASP A 44 -13.61 -10.33 4.62
N LEU A 45 -13.46 -9.04 4.39
CA LEU A 45 -12.86 -8.11 5.35
C LEU A 45 -13.70 -8.02 6.63
N SER A 46 -15.02 -7.94 6.51
CA SER A 46 -15.94 -7.92 7.67
C SER A 46 -15.87 -9.22 8.46
N LEU A 47 -15.79 -10.36 7.79
CA LEU A 47 -15.62 -11.67 8.45
C LEU A 47 -14.30 -11.75 9.22
N ALA A 48 -13.20 -11.30 8.60
CA ALA A 48 -11.89 -11.26 9.26
C ALA A 48 -11.91 -10.34 10.48
N THR A 49 -12.51 -9.14 10.36
CA THR A 49 -12.65 -8.18 11.46
C THR A 49 -13.52 -8.76 12.59
N GLY A 50 -14.61 -9.45 12.24
CA GLY A 50 -15.46 -10.16 13.19
C GLY A 50 -14.71 -11.25 13.96
N LEU A 51 -13.83 -11.99 13.28
CA LEU A 51 -12.96 -12.97 13.93
C LEU A 51 -12.05 -12.31 14.97
N ASN A 52 -11.37 -11.23 14.59
CA ASN A 52 -10.50 -10.49 15.53
C ASN A 52 -11.29 -9.96 16.74
N TRP A 53 -12.49 -9.42 16.49
CA TRP A 53 -13.37 -8.95 17.56
C TRP A 53 -13.76 -10.07 18.53
N TYR A 54 -14.17 -11.23 17.99
CA TYR A 54 -14.47 -12.40 18.79
C TYR A 54 -13.27 -12.85 19.63
N LEU A 55 -12.11 -13.02 19.00
CA LEU A 55 -10.90 -13.44 19.69
C LEU A 55 -10.56 -12.47 20.84
N LYS A 56 -10.58 -11.18 20.58
CA LYS A 56 -10.19 -10.16 21.55
C LYS A 56 -11.17 -9.98 22.69
N TYR A 57 -12.47 -9.86 22.40
CA TYR A 57 -13.46 -9.40 23.36
C TYR A 57 -14.33 -10.53 23.95
N VAL A 58 -14.36 -11.69 23.32
CA VAL A 58 -15.11 -12.86 23.84
C VAL A 58 -14.15 -13.94 24.30
N ALA A 59 -13.16 -14.29 23.51
CA ALA A 59 -12.21 -15.36 23.85
C ALA A 59 -10.99 -14.90 24.66
N GLY A 60 -10.77 -13.59 24.83
CA GLY A 60 -9.63 -13.06 25.60
C GLY A 60 -8.28 -13.27 24.91
N ILE A 61 -8.26 -13.48 23.59
CA ILE A 61 -7.08 -13.74 22.77
C ILE A 61 -6.72 -12.50 21.99
N HIS A 62 -5.52 -11.95 22.23
CA HIS A 62 -5.05 -10.75 21.54
C HIS A 62 -4.03 -11.10 20.47
N LEU A 63 -4.37 -10.79 19.23
CA LEU A 63 -3.43 -10.78 18.10
C LEU A 63 -2.85 -9.38 17.94
N SER A 64 -1.55 -9.26 18.03
CA SER A 64 -0.82 -8.02 17.89
C SER A 64 0.21 -8.10 16.77
N TRP A 65 0.83 -6.96 16.44
CA TRP A 65 1.86 -6.90 15.41
C TRP A 65 3.07 -7.82 15.69
N ASN A 66 3.34 -8.09 16.97
CA ASN A 66 4.41 -8.99 17.42
C ASN A 66 3.93 -10.43 17.68
N ASN A 67 2.63 -10.66 17.67
CA ASN A 67 2.01 -11.97 17.85
C ASN A 67 0.86 -12.13 16.86
N LEU A 68 1.19 -12.47 15.63
CA LEU A 68 0.27 -12.47 14.48
C LEU A 68 -0.49 -13.77 14.31
N SER A 69 -0.12 -14.83 15.06
CA SER A 69 -0.83 -16.10 15.07
C SER A 69 -0.79 -16.73 16.45
N GLN A 70 -1.83 -17.47 16.79
CA GLN A 70 -1.93 -18.19 18.05
C GLN A 70 -2.88 -19.37 17.93
N LYS A 71 -2.51 -20.50 18.53
CA LYS A 71 -3.43 -21.64 18.69
C LYS A 71 -4.58 -21.26 19.61
N LEU A 72 -5.78 -21.63 19.21
CA LEU A 72 -6.96 -21.42 20.04
C LEU A 72 -7.02 -22.45 21.17
N PRO A 73 -7.56 -22.08 22.35
CA PRO A 73 -7.79 -23.02 23.45
C PRO A 73 -8.75 -24.13 23.03
N GLU A 74 -8.72 -25.24 23.74
CA GLU A 74 -9.57 -26.40 23.47
C GLU A 74 -11.06 -26.05 23.53
N ILE A 75 -11.47 -25.22 24.50
CA ILE A 75 -12.85 -24.75 24.64
C ILE A 75 -12.90 -23.27 24.25
N LEU A 76 -13.75 -22.97 23.26
CA LEU A 76 -14.02 -21.59 22.84
C LEU A 76 -15.27 -21.07 23.58
N PRO A 77 -15.17 -19.90 24.26
CA PRO A 77 -16.35 -19.30 24.88
C PRO A 77 -17.37 -18.89 23.82
N LEU A 78 -18.62 -19.23 24.02
CA LEU A 78 -19.71 -18.77 23.17
C LEU A 78 -20.13 -17.35 23.57
N PRO A 79 -20.51 -16.49 22.64
CA PRO A 79 -21.07 -15.18 22.97
C PRO A 79 -22.39 -15.37 23.74
N GLN A 80 -22.57 -14.60 24.81
CA GLN A 80 -23.79 -14.67 25.66
C GLN A 80 -25.02 -14.12 24.92
N GLU A 81 -24.79 -13.16 24.03
CA GLU A 81 -25.80 -12.53 23.19
C GLU A 81 -25.23 -12.28 21.79
N LYS A 82 -26.11 -12.03 20.82
CA LYS A 82 -25.69 -11.66 19.47
C LYS A 82 -25.04 -10.27 19.50
N ILE A 83 -23.78 -10.21 19.03
CA ILE A 83 -23.02 -8.97 18.92
C ILE A 83 -23.07 -8.52 17.46
N ARG A 84 -23.48 -7.27 17.20
CA ARG A 84 -23.40 -6.64 15.88
C ARG A 84 -22.54 -5.38 15.97
N LYS A 85 -21.62 -5.24 15.03
CA LYS A 85 -20.79 -4.04 14.83
C LYS A 85 -20.79 -3.66 13.36
N GLU A 86 -20.83 -2.36 13.11
CA GLU A 86 -20.74 -1.78 11.78
C GLU A 86 -19.83 -0.55 11.80
N THR A 87 -19.30 -0.18 10.64
CA THR A 87 -18.51 1.03 10.49
C THR A 87 -19.21 2.04 9.58
N SER A 88 -19.13 3.33 9.96
CA SER A 88 -19.54 4.43 9.10
C SER A 88 -18.42 4.90 8.16
N MET A 89 -17.21 4.40 8.33
CA MET A 89 -16.04 4.79 7.54
C MET A 89 -15.87 3.85 6.36
N GLN A 90 -16.06 4.38 5.15
CA GLN A 90 -15.85 3.63 3.91
C GLN A 90 -14.37 3.36 3.66
N ASN A 91 -13.49 4.35 3.91
CA ASN A 91 -12.06 4.28 3.68
C ASN A 91 -11.31 4.22 5.00
N ARG A 92 -10.62 3.11 5.21
CA ARG A 92 -9.79 2.86 6.41
C ARG A 92 -8.34 2.70 5.97
N TYR A 93 -7.67 3.88 5.90
CA TYR A 93 -6.31 4.00 5.38
C TYR A 93 -5.27 3.54 6.41
N TYR A 94 -4.21 2.91 5.91
CA TYR A 94 -3.10 2.42 6.74
C TYR A 94 -1.76 2.62 6.04
N LEU A 95 -0.71 2.76 6.85
CA LEU A 95 0.68 2.98 6.51
C LEU A 95 1.00 4.41 6.05
N ASN A 96 2.22 4.81 6.37
CA ASN A 96 2.90 5.97 5.82
C ASN A 96 4.20 5.52 5.12
N TYR A 97 4.80 6.42 4.36
CA TYR A 97 6.02 6.11 3.61
C TYR A 97 7.17 5.66 4.51
N CYS A 98 7.40 6.37 5.61
CA CYS A 98 8.56 6.13 6.48
C CYS A 98 8.57 4.71 7.04
N THR A 99 7.40 4.15 7.36
CA THR A 99 7.26 2.79 7.88
C THR A 99 7.90 1.76 6.96
N TYR A 100 7.81 1.95 5.65
CA TYR A 100 8.41 1.05 4.66
C TYR A 100 9.92 0.95 4.78
N SER A 101 10.61 2.05 5.04
CA SER A 101 12.08 2.02 5.20
C SER A 101 12.53 1.74 6.62
N TYR A 102 11.75 2.10 7.64
CA TYR A 102 12.12 1.80 9.03
C TYR A 102 11.85 0.34 9.42
N SER A 103 10.76 -0.25 8.95
CA SER A 103 10.33 -1.57 9.41
C SER A 103 10.25 -2.62 8.29
N MET A 104 9.97 -2.22 7.05
CA MET A 104 9.52 -3.14 6.01
C MET A 104 10.50 -3.29 4.84
N ALA A 105 11.67 -2.62 4.89
CA ALA A 105 12.61 -2.51 3.76
C ALA A 105 13.06 -3.87 3.19
N PHE A 106 13.13 -4.88 4.05
CA PHE A 106 13.63 -6.22 3.71
C PHE A 106 12.61 -7.33 4.00
N TRP A 107 11.33 -6.98 4.12
CA TRP A 107 10.31 -8.00 4.33
C TRP A 107 10.16 -8.88 3.10
N ASP A 108 10.16 -10.16 3.35
CA ASP A 108 9.83 -11.20 2.38
C ASP A 108 8.31 -11.42 2.29
N TRP A 109 7.92 -12.38 1.44
CA TRP A 109 6.51 -12.72 1.28
C TRP A 109 5.86 -13.23 2.57
N GLU A 110 6.56 -14.06 3.34
CA GLU A 110 6.01 -14.63 4.58
C GLU A 110 5.65 -13.54 5.59
N ARG A 111 6.50 -12.52 5.73
CA ARG A 111 6.21 -11.39 6.62
C ARG A 111 5.10 -10.50 6.07
N TRP A 112 5.08 -10.24 4.76
CA TRP A 112 4.02 -9.47 4.12
C TRP A 112 2.66 -10.16 4.20
N GLU A 113 2.58 -11.47 4.00
CA GLU A 113 1.34 -12.24 4.12
C GLU A 113 0.74 -12.10 5.53
N LYS A 114 1.57 -12.18 6.56
CA LYS A 114 1.15 -11.95 7.96
C LYS A 114 0.63 -10.52 8.19
N GLU A 115 1.27 -9.53 7.59
CA GLU A 115 0.85 -8.13 7.69
C GLU A 115 -0.51 -7.89 7.01
N ILE A 116 -0.72 -8.49 5.84
CA ILE A 116 -2.00 -8.39 5.14
C ILE A 116 -3.12 -9.08 5.93
N ASP A 117 -2.86 -10.23 6.52
CA ASP A 117 -3.80 -10.88 7.43
C ASP A 117 -4.12 -9.99 8.64
N TRP A 118 -3.10 -9.32 9.21
CA TRP A 118 -3.30 -8.36 10.29
C TRP A 118 -4.14 -7.17 9.86
N MET A 119 -3.90 -6.61 8.66
CA MET A 119 -4.73 -5.55 8.09
C MET A 119 -6.20 -5.98 7.99
N ALA A 120 -6.46 -7.18 7.43
CA ALA A 120 -7.81 -7.71 7.30
C ALA A 120 -8.49 -7.90 8.66
N MET A 121 -7.77 -8.44 9.64
CA MET A 121 -8.25 -8.61 11.01
C MET A 121 -8.59 -7.29 11.71
N HIS A 122 -8.02 -6.17 11.27
CA HIS A 122 -8.27 -4.82 11.80
C HIS A 122 -9.18 -3.96 10.91
N GLY A 123 -9.77 -4.55 9.87
CA GLY A 123 -10.73 -3.87 9.01
C GLY A 123 -10.12 -2.81 8.09
N ILE A 124 -8.80 -2.85 7.88
CA ILE A 124 -8.10 -1.94 6.97
C ILE A 124 -8.41 -2.35 5.54
N ASN A 125 -8.97 -1.43 4.76
CA ASN A 125 -9.34 -1.71 3.37
C ASN A 125 -8.57 -0.89 2.33
N MET A 126 -7.70 0.03 2.76
CA MET A 126 -7.04 0.99 1.86
C MET A 126 -5.59 1.31 2.32
N PRO A 127 -4.67 0.32 2.31
CA PRO A 127 -3.29 0.56 2.72
C PRO A 127 -2.47 1.21 1.60
N LEU A 128 -1.50 2.06 1.98
CA LEU A 128 -0.43 2.47 1.07
C LEU A 128 0.35 1.23 0.61
N SER A 129 0.68 1.16 -0.67
CA SER A 129 1.42 0.03 -1.27
C SER A 129 2.54 0.57 -2.16
N ILE A 130 3.76 0.65 -1.62
CA ILE A 130 4.91 1.24 -2.32
C ILE A 130 6.06 0.27 -2.61
N THR A 131 5.96 -0.97 -2.15
CA THR A 131 6.91 -2.03 -2.52
C THR A 131 6.96 -2.16 -4.03
N GLY A 132 8.16 -2.23 -4.61
CA GLY A 132 8.35 -2.40 -6.05
C GLY A 132 8.07 -1.15 -6.91
N MET A 133 7.81 0.02 -6.30
CA MET A 133 7.65 1.27 -7.06
C MET A 133 8.92 1.66 -7.82
N GLU A 134 10.07 1.33 -7.28
CA GLU A 134 11.36 1.51 -7.92
C GLU A 134 11.49 0.74 -9.23
N VAL A 135 10.80 -0.39 -9.38
CA VAL A 135 10.77 -1.18 -10.62
C VAL A 135 10.11 -0.42 -11.76
N VAL A 136 9.05 0.32 -11.46
CA VAL A 136 8.36 1.15 -12.45
C VAL A 136 9.31 2.21 -13.01
N TRP A 137 10.07 2.85 -12.12
CA TRP A 137 11.09 3.83 -12.50
C TRP A 137 12.27 3.20 -13.22
N TYR A 138 12.78 2.07 -12.73
CA TYR A 138 13.84 1.31 -13.40
C TYR A 138 13.45 0.99 -14.85
N ASN A 139 12.29 0.39 -15.06
CA ASN A 139 11.79 0.03 -16.39
C ASN A 139 11.58 1.26 -17.28
N LEU A 140 11.04 2.35 -16.73
CA LEU A 140 10.86 3.59 -17.46
C LEU A 140 12.18 4.20 -17.91
N LEU A 141 13.13 4.35 -17.00
CA LEU A 141 14.42 4.97 -17.28
C LEU A 141 15.24 4.14 -18.29
N LYS A 142 15.22 2.80 -18.17
CA LYS A 142 15.83 1.92 -19.18
C LYS A 142 15.23 2.13 -20.59
N ARG A 143 13.92 2.30 -20.71
CA ARG A 143 13.25 2.63 -21.98
C ARG A 143 13.60 4.03 -22.50
N LEU A 144 13.92 4.95 -21.62
CA LEU A 144 14.37 6.29 -21.98
C LEU A 144 15.88 6.38 -22.27
N GLY A 145 16.58 5.23 -22.32
CA GLY A 145 17.98 5.13 -22.68
C GLY A 145 18.97 5.41 -21.54
N TYR A 146 18.53 5.28 -20.30
CA TYR A 146 19.41 5.34 -19.13
C TYR A 146 20.21 4.04 -18.97
N THR A 147 21.49 4.15 -18.60
CA THR A 147 22.30 3.00 -18.20
C THR A 147 21.90 2.49 -16.82
N THR A 148 22.36 1.34 -16.42
CA THR A 148 22.11 0.81 -15.07
C THR A 148 22.76 1.70 -14.01
N GLU A 149 23.95 2.20 -14.27
CA GLU A 149 24.68 3.12 -13.39
C GLU A 149 23.88 4.42 -13.18
N GLU A 150 23.41 5.04 -14.25
CA GLU A 150 22.58 6.26 -14.16
C GLU A 150 21.27 6.04 -13.42
N VAL A 151 20.64 4.87 -13.59
CA VAL A 151 19.43 4.51 -12.83
C VAL A 151 19.75 4.39 -11.34
N ASN A 152 20.88 3.78 -10.99
CA ASN A 152 21.33 3.59 -9.61
C ASN A 152 21.82 4.90 -8.95
N GLU A 153 22.22 5.90 -9.73
CA GLU A 153 22.49 7.26 -9.22
C GLU A 153 21.20 7.99 -8.84
N PHE A 154 20.06 7.56 -9.36
CA PHE A 154 18.76 8.18 -9.09
C PHE A 154 17.95 7.38 -8.04
N ILE A 155 17.79 6.08 -8.21
CA ILE A 155 17.00 5.24 -7.32
C ILE A 155 17.79 4.92 -6.05
N SER A 156 17.21 5.18 -4.90
CA SER A 156 17.84 4.90 -3.61
C SER A 156 17.77 3.43 -3.22
N GLY A 157 18.64 3.02 -2.32
CA GLY A 157 18.63 1.68 -1.73
C GLY A 157 17.40 1.46 -0.81
N PRO A 158 17.14 0.20 -0.42
CA PRO A 158 15.89 -0.20 0.27
C PRO A 158 15.62 0.57 1.56
N ALA A 159 16.65 0.80 2.37
CA ALA A 159 16.53 1.52 3.63
C ALA A 159 16.21 3.02 3.46
N PHE A 160 16.34 3.58 2.25
CA PHE A 160 16.11 4.99 1.94
C PHE A 160 15.00 5.20 0.91
N MET A 161 14.38 4.12 0.45
CA MET A 161 13.36 4.12 -0.59
C MET A 161 12.16 5.02 -0.27
N ALA A 162 11.71 5.05 0.99
CA ALA A 162 10.59 5.89 1.41
C ALA A 162 10.87 7.38 1.19
N TRP A 163 12.07 7.85 1.53
CA TRP A 163 12.45 9.26 1.33
C TRP A 163 12.66 9.60 -0.13
N TRP A 164 13.19 8.67 -0.91
CA TRP A 164 13.26 8.80 -2.36
C TRP A 164 11.87 8.97 -2.97
N GLN A 165 10.91 8.14 -2.58
CA GLN A 165 9.53 8.23 -3.07
C GLN A 165 8.79 9.48 -2.60
N MET A 166 9.19 10.07 -1.47
CA MET A 166 8.71 11.37 -1.00
C MET A 166 9.42 12.57 -1.67
N ASN A 167 10.27 12.34 -2.67
CA ASN A 167 11.08 13.35 -3.38
C ASN A 167 12.07 14.10 -2.47
N ASN A 168 12.62 13.44 -1.46
CA ASN A 168 13.51 14.07 -0.50
C ASN A 168 15.00 13.87 -0.81
N LEU A 169 15.35 12.73 -1.42
CA LEU A 169 16.74 12.39 -1.77
C LEU A 169 16.76 11.45 -2.98
N GLU A 170 17.93 11.30 -3.59
CA GLU A 170 18.17 10.37 -4.69
C GLU A 170 19.51 9.64 -4.51
N GLY A 171 19.61 8.41 -5.05
CA GLY A 171 20.85 7.64 -5.15
C GLY A 171 21.51 7.25 -3.84
N TRP A 172 20.86 7.39 -2.70
CA TRP A 172 21.45 7.09 -1.39
C TRP A 172 21.23 5.64 -0.98
N GLY A 173 22.30 5.00 -0.44
CA GLY A 173 22.21 3.63 0.05
C GLY A 173 22.09 2.54 -1.02
N GLY A 174 22.36 2.88 -2.27
CA GLY A 174 22.51 1.94 -3.38
C GLY A 174 23.96 1.54 -3.66
N PRO A 175 24.26 0.92 -4.81
CA PRO A 175 23.32 0.55 -5.88
C PRO A 175 22.45 -0.67 -5.58
N ASN A 176 21.28 -0.73 -6.22
CA ASN A 176 20.43 -1.92 -6.20
C ASN A 176 20.85 -2.86 -7.34
N PRO A 177 21.08 -4.16 -7.09
CA PRO A 177 21.36 -5.11 -8.16
C PRO A 177 20.09 -5.39 -8.98
N ASP A 178 20.24 -5.81 -10.23
CA ASP A 178 19.11 -6.12 -11.13
C ASP A 178 18.16 -7.18 -10.52
N SER A 179 18.71 -8.13 -9.77
CA SER A 179 17.92 -9.15 -9.05
C SER A 179 16.97 -8.54 -8.01
N TRP A 180 17.34 -7.40 -7.41
CA TRP A 180 16.46 -6.68 -6.48
C TRP A 180 15.18 -6.25 -7.17
N TYR A 181 15.28 -5.60 -8.31
CA TYR A 181 14.11 -5.13 -9.06
C TYR A 181 13.17 -6.28 -9.46
N GLN A 182 13.73 -7.42 -9.90
CA GLN A 182 12.95 -8.61 -10.24
C GLN A 182 12.23 -9.19 -9.01
N GLN A 183 12.91 -9.26 -7.88
CA GLN A 183 12.34 -9.76 -6.63
C GLN A 183 11.22 -8.84 -6.11
N GLN A 184 11.43 -7.52 -6.15
CA GLN A 184 10.43 -6.54 -5.71
C GLN A 184 9.19 -6.53 -6.61
N GLU A 185 9.34 -6.70 -7.91
CA GLU A 185 8.20 -6.87 -8.82
C GLU A 185 7.39 -8.12 -8.48
N ALA A 186 8.06 -9.25 -8.32
CA ALA A 186 7.41 -10.51 -7.96
C ALA A 186 6.72 -10.44 -6.59
N LEU A 187 7.36 -9.81 -5.61
CA LEU A 187 6.81 -9.60 -4.28
C LEU A 187 5.56 -8.73 -4.31
N GLN A 188 5.62 -7.58 -5.01
CA GLN A 188 4.47 -6.66 -5.11
C GLN A 188 3.26 -7.31 -5.78
N LYS A 189 3.46 -8.12 -6.81
CA LYS A 189 2.37 -8.87 -7.44
C LYS A 189 1.65 -9.79 -6.45
N LYS A 190 2.41 -10.48 -5.59
CA LYS A 190 1.83 -11.32 -4.53
C LYS A 190 1.07 -10.50 -3.48
N ILE A 191 1.65 -9.36 -3.05
CA ILE A 191 1.04 -8.44 -2.09
C ILE A 191 -0.31 -7.95 -2.61
N VAL A 192 -0.34 -7.44 -3.85
CA VAL A 192 -1.57 -6.89 -4.46
C VAL A 192 -2.62 -7.98 -4.65
N ALA A 193 -2.23 -9.15 -5.18
CA ALA A 193 -3.15 -10.26 -5.36
C ALA A 193 -3.80 -10.68 -4.03
N ARG A 194 -2.99 -10.82 -2.98
CA ARG A 194 -3.50 -11.20 -1.65
C ARG A 194 -4.37 -10.13 -1.02
N MET A 195 -4.03 -8.86 -1.14
CA MET A 195 -4.87 -7.76 -0.66
C MET A 195 -6.26 -7.83 -1.30
N ARG A 196 -6.32 -7.99 -2.63
CA ARG A 196 -7.59 -8.06 -3.37
C ARG A 196 -8.43 -9.28 -3.03
N GLU A 197 -7.82 -10.43 -2.81
CA GLU A 197 -8.52 -11.62 -2.31
C GLU A 197 -9.28 -11.35 -1.01
N LEU A 198 -8.80 -10.44 -0.19
CA LEU A 198 -9.40 -10.09 1.10
C LEU A 198 -10.28 -8.82 1.03
N GLY A 199 -10.55 -8.29 -0.16
CA GLY A 199 -11.31 -7.06 -0.34
C GLY A 199 -10.56 -5.80 0.12
N ILE A 200 -9.23 -5.85 0.17
CA ILE A 200 -8.36 -4.72 0.49
C ILE A 200 -7.88 -4.10 -0.82
N GLU A 201 -8.11 -2.80 -1.02
CA GLU A 201 -7.70 -2.07 -2.22
C GLU A 201 -6.41 -1.28 -1.96
N PRO A 202 -5.27 -1.69 -2.55
CA PRO A 202 -4.01 -1.00 -2.35
C PRO A 202 -4.00 0.40 -2.97
N VAL A 203 -3.44 1.38 -2.24
CA VAL A 203 -3.24 2.75 -2.70
C VAL A 203 -1.82 2.90 -3.23
N PHE A 204 -1.69 3.28 -4.49
CA PHE A 204 -0.41 3.49 -5.13
C PHE A 204 -0.06 4.98 -5.21
N PRO A 205 1.20 5.37 -5.02
CA PRO A 205 1.62 6.75 -5.18
C PRO A 205 1.60 7.16 -6.65
N GLY A 206 1.09 8.36 -6.92
CA GLY A 206 1.21 9.00 -8.22
C GLY A 206 2.58 9.64 -8.43
N TYR A 207 2.82 10.10 -9.66
CA TYR A 207 4.02 10.88 -9.98
C TYR A 207 3.98 12.25 -9.30
N ALA A 208 5.00 12.57 -8.50
CA ALA A 208 5.06 13.79 -7.70
C ALA A 208 6.12 14.80 -8.19
N GLY A 209 6.73 14.57 -9.34
CA GLY A 209 7.60 15.55 -10.02
C GLY A 209 9.09 15.26 -9.97
N MET A 210 9.59 14.40 -9.08
CA MET A 210 11.02 14.10 -9.00
C MET A 210 11.53 13.41 -10.26
N VAL A 211 12.70 13.79 -10.72
CA VAL A 211 13.34 13.28 -11.94
C VAL A 211 14.85 13.15 -11.73
N PRO A 212 15.55 12.29 -12.50
CA PRO A 212 17.01 12.23 -12.49
C PRO A 212 17.64 13.58 -12.83
N ARG A 213 18.79 13.90 -12.22
CA ARG A 213 19.50 15.18 -12.41
C ARG A 213 19.83 15.49 -13.84
N ASN A 214 20.20 14.47 -14.62
CA ASN A 214 20.65 14.61 -16.01
C ASN A 214 19.52 14.53 -17.03
N ILE A 215 18.24 14.51 -16.60
CA ILE A 215 17.10 14.36 -17.53
C ILE A 215 17.00 15.55 -18.50
N GLY A 216 17.42 16.75 -18.07
CA GLY A 216 17.45 17.94 -18.92
C GLY A 216 18.43 17.77 -20.08
N GLU A 217 19.61 17.27 -19.82
CA GLU A 217 20.66 17.02 -20.82
C GLU A 217 20.26 15.86 -21.75
N LYS A 218 19.72 14.80 -21.19
CA LYS A 218 19.34 13.60 -21.97
C LYS A 218 18.10 13.76 -22.82
N LEU A 219 17.07 14.42 -22.28
CA LEU A 219 15.72 14.43 -22.87
C LEU A 219 15.16 15.84 -23.10
N GLY A 220 15.94 16.90 -22.82
CA GLY A 220 15.52 18.27 -23.03
C GLY A 220 14.43 18.79 -22.07
N TYR A 221 14.21 18.11 -20.93
CA TYR A 221 13.25 18.58 -19.94
C TYR A 221 13.78 19.79 -19.17
N GLN A 222 12.89 20.72 -18.86
CA GLN A 222 13.22 21.79 -17.92
C GLN A 222 13.14 21.21 -16.50
N ILE A 223 14.23 21.40 -15.75
CA ILE A 223 14.33 20.97 -14.36
C ILE A 223 14.41 22.19 -13.45
N ALA A 224 13.85 22.04 -12.25
CA ALA A 224 13.96 23.00 -11.18
C ALA A 224 14.78 22.45 -10.04
N ASP A 225 15.40 23.34 -9.33
CA ASP A 225 16.06 23.06 -8.06
C ASP A 225 15.16 23.52 -6.91
N PRO A 226 14.45 22.62 -6.23
CA PRO A 226 13.63 22.98 -5.08
C PRO A 226 14.45 23.17 -3.80
N GLY A 227 15.79 23.18 -3.89
CA GLY A 227 16.70 23.22 -2.75
C GLY A 227 17.06 21.83 -2.22
N LYS A 228 17.37 21.75 -0.93
CA LYS A 228 17.87 20.54 -0.27
C LYS A 228 16.95 20.11 0.88
N TRP A 229 16.78 18.82 1.05
CA TRP A 229 16.19 18.23 2.25
C TRP A 229 17.30 17.60 3.09
N CYS A 230 17.50 18.06 4.33
CA CYS A 230 18.59 17.57 5.20
C CYS A 230 19.98 17.50 4.50
N GLY A 231 20.27 18.44 3.62
CA GLY A 231 21.51 18.45 2.84
C GLY A 231 21.46 17.69 1.51
N PHE A 232 20.44 16.87 1.26
CA PHE A 232 20.27 16.11 0.02
C PHE A 232 19.61 16.98 -1.06
N PRO A 233 20.27 17.19 -2.22
CA PRO A 233 19.66 17.86 -3.35
C PRO A 233 18.75 16.90 -4.12
N VAL A 234 17.66 17.42 -4.68
CA VAL A 234 16.80 16.71 -5.62
C VAL A 234 16.50 17.60 -6.81
N ARG A 235 15.95 17.03 -7.86
CA ARG A 235 15.48 17.76 -9.03
C ARG A 235 14.03 17.46 -9.29
N LEU A 236 13.28 18.49 -9.62
CA LEU A 236 11.88 18.36 -10.02
C LEU A 236 11.71 18.82 -11.46
N SER A 237 10.87 18.17 -12.23
CA SER A 237 10.45 18.66 -13.53
C SER A 237 9.28 19.62 -13.37
N PHE A 238 9.35 20.80 -13.99
CA PHE A 238 8.21 21.69 -14.08
C PHE A 238 7.32 21.32 -15.26
N LEU A 239 6.01 21.21 -14.99
CA LEU A 239 4.97 20.96 -15.99
C LEU A 239 4.67 22.18 -16.90
N ARG A 240 5.64 23.02 -17.24
CA ARG A 240 5.37 24.31 -17.87
C ARG A 240 5.33 24.30 -19.41
N LYS A 241 5.71 23.22 -20.09
CA LYS A 241 5.48 23.07 -21.54
C LYS A 241 4.47 21.99 -21.80
N MET A 242 3.30 22.38 -22.26
CA MET A 242 2.09 21.52 -22.40
C MET A 242 2.27 20.23 -23.19
N ASN A 243 3.29 20.07 -24.01
CA ASN A 243 3.42 18.91 -24.88
C ASN A 243 4.34 17.79 -24.38
N THR A 244 5.25 18.05 -23.45
CA THR A 244 6.19 17.04 -22.92
C THR A 244 5.91 16.65 -21.46
N SER A 245 5.27 17.52 -20.71
CA SER A 245 5.01 17.32 -19.28
C SER A 245 3.94 16.26 -18.97
N ILE A 246 3.04 15.99 -19.92
CA ILE A 246 2.01 14.95 -19.79
C ILE A 246 2.59 13.58 -20.12
N LEU A 247 3.63 13.50 -20.94
CA LEU A 247 4.19 12.21 -21.40
C LEU A 247 4.84 11.43 -20.26
N LEU A 248 5.60 12.08 -19.38
CA LEU A 248 6.28 11.38 -18.28
C LEU A 248 5.30 10.77 -17.26
N PRO A 249 4.29 11.49 -16.75
CA PRO A 249 3.23 10.88 -15.94
C PRO A 249 2.51 9.75 -16.66
N LEU A 250 2.15 9.91 -17.93
CA LEU A 250 1.50 8.86 -18.72
C LEU A 250 2.41 7.64 -18.93
N CYS A 251 3.71 7.85 -19.16
CA CYS A 251 4.68 6.76 -19.28
C CYS A 251 4.82 6.02 -17.95
N ILE A 252 4.85 6.70 -16.82
CA ILE A 252 4.87 6.08 -15.49
C ILE A 252 3.60 5.26 -15.28
N MET A 253 2.43 5.81 -15.53
CA MET A 253 1.15 5.11 -15.41
C MET A 253 1.06 3.91 -16.36
N ARG A 254 1.57 4.04 -17.59
CA ARG A 254 1.62 2.92 -18.55
C ARG A 254 2.59 1.82 -18.09
N ASN A 255 3.74 2.19 -17.52
CA ASN A 255 4.67 1.21 -16.94
C ASN A 255 4.06 0.51 -15.73
N TRP A 256 3.31 1.21 -14.90
CA TRP A 256 2.53 0.61 -13.83
C TRP A 256 1.62 -0.51 -14.34
N ARG A 257 0.83 -0.24 -15.39
CA ARG A 257 -0.03 -1.25 -16.01
C ARG A 257 0.72 -2.45 -16.55
N ASN A 258 1.94 -2.25 -17.01
CA ASN A 258 2.74 -3.31 -17.64
C ASN A 258 3.54 -4.13 -16.62
N SER A 259 4.01 -3.50 -15.53
CA SER A 259 4.85 -4.14 -14.51
C SER A 259 4.04 -4.65 -13.32
N MET A 260 2.94 -3.97 -12.99
CA MET A 260 2.06 -4.29 -11.87
C MET A 260 0.64 -4.49 -12.38
N GLU A 261 -0.22 -5.12 -11.60
CA GLU A 261 -1.63 -5.19 -11.91
C GLU A 261 -2.27 -3.78 -11.90
N LYS A 262 -3.38 -3.61 -12.65
CA LYS A 262 -4.05 -2.31 -12.78
C LYS A 262 -4.36 -1.70 -11.42
N PRO A 263 -3.85 -0.51 -11.11
CA PRO A 263 -4.19 0.16 -9.86
C PRO A 263 -5.63 0.67 -9.92
N THR A 264 -6.39 0.48 -8.85
CA THR A 264 -7.74 1.04 -8.72
C THR A 264 -7.69 2.43 -8.10
N ILE A 265 -6.74 2.67 -7.16
CA ILE A 265 -6.57 3.97 -6.51
C ILE A 265 -5.14 4.47 -6.70
N ILE A 266 -4.99 5.69 -7.19
CA ILE A 266 -3.71 6.39 -7.29
C ILE A 266 -3.81 7.66 -6.44
N ALA A 267 -2.99 7.74 -5.40
CA ALA A 267 -2.88 8.93 -4.58
C ALA A 267 -1.75 9.84 -5.07
N TRP A 268 -2.06 11.10 -5.29
CA TRP A 268 -1.07 12.15 -5.52
C TRP A 268 -0.62 12.69 -4.17
N ILE A 269 0.63 12.42 -3.79
CA ILE A 269 1.19 12.98 -2.56
C ILE A 269 1.97 14.22 -2.94
N HIS A 270 1.54 15.36 -2.36
CA HIS A 270 2.32 16.58 -2.39
C HIS A 270 3.62 16.35 -1.62
N SER A 271 4.73 16.68 -2.23
CA SER A 271 6.01 16.81 -1.56
C SER A 271 5.80 17.69 -0.31
N MET A 272 6.23 17.22 0.86
CA MET A 272 6.18 17.98 2.11
C MET A 272 7.09 19.23 2.10
N ARG A 273 7.65 19.58 0.98
CA ARG A 273 8.42 20.82 0.85
C ARG A 273 7.46 21.98 0.71
N GLU A 274 7.43 22.85 1.69
CA GLU A 274 7.02 24.23 1.48
C GLU A 274 7.94 24.83 0.40
N VAL A 275 7.46 24.81 -0.82
CA VAL A 275 8.01 25.68 -1.86
C VAL A 275 7.71 27.08 -1.36
N THR A 276 8.74 27.78 -0.90
CA THR A 276 8.65 29.20 -0.54
C THR A 276 7.87 29.91 -1.63
N ARG A 277 6.68 30.37 -1.26
CA ARG A 277 5.76 31.11 -2.12
C ARG A 277 6.42 32.39 -2.61
N LYS A 278 7.04 32.35 -3.77
CA LYS A 278 7.10 33.51 -4.65
C LYS A 278 6.53 33.05 -5.99
N GLU A 279 5.29 33.47 -6.22
CA GLU A 279 4.59 33.46 -7.51
C GLU A 279 4.22 32.08 -8.10
N SER A 280 3.18 31.45 -7.57
CA SER A 280 2.29 30.64 -8.41
C SER A 280 0.96 30.40 -7.70
N THR A 281 -0.11 30.78 -8.37
CA THR A 281 -1.49 30.41 -8.03
C THR A 281 -1.68 28.89 -8.27
N TRP A 282 -1.43 28.09 -7.25
CA TRP A 282 -1.78 26.68 -7.29
C TRP A 282 -3.25 26.50 -6.96
N ARG A 283 -4.02 25.99 -7.90
CA ARG A 283 -5.36 25.47 -7.61
C ARG A 283 -5.23 24.18 -6.80
N LYS A 284 -6.17 23.97 -5.88
CA LYS A 284 -6.24 22.78 -5.00
C LYS A 284 -6.02 21.50 -5.79
N PRO A 285 -5.35 20.46 -5.21
CA PRO A 285 -5.17 19.18 -5.88
C PRO A 285 -6.52 18.55 -6.18
N VAL A 286 -6.75 18.22 -7.43
CA VAL A 286 -7.92 17.43 -7.85
C VAL A 286 -7.59 15.98 -7.59
N LEU A 287 -8.34 15.36 -6.72
CA LEU A 287 -8.36 13.90 -6.58
C LEU A 287 -8.98 13.35 -7.87
N LEU A 288 -8.16 12.91 -8.80
CA LEU A 288 -8.63 12.18 -9.97
C LEU A 288 -8.91 10.73 -9.55
N LEU A 289 -10.13 10.48 -9.13
CA LEU A 289 -10.69 9.14 -9.11
C LEU A 289 -10.85 8.71 -10.57
N TRP A 290 -10.02 7.79 -11.00
CA TRP A 290 -10.18 7.18 -12.30
C TRP A 290 -11.15 6.00 -12.16
N GLN A 291 -12.35 6.15 -12.68
CA GLN A 291 -13.25 5.03 -12.93
C GLN A 291 -12.89 4.39 -14.28
N PRO A 292 -13.06 3.06 -14.43
CA PRO A 292 -12.65 2.30 -15.59
C PRO A 292 -13.32 2.70 -16.89
#